data_7448537c277caa498184cd3baf6ec7fe
#
_entry.id   7448537c277caa498184cd3baf6ec7fe
#
_cell.length_a   1.000
_cell.length_b   1.000
_cell.length_c   1.000
_cell.angle_alpha   90.00
_cell.angle_beta   90.00
_cell.angle_gamma   90.00
#
_symmetry.space_group_name_H-M   'P 1'
#
loop_
_entity.id
_entity.type
_entity.pdbx_description
1 polymer ?
#
loop_
_entity_poly.entity_id
_entity_poly.type
_entity_poly.pdbx_seq_one_letter_code
_entity_poly.pdbx_strand_id
1 'polypeptide(L)'
;MPIRCHAAEAAWNGDPMLNLSAFLGAPATATPPDGVFGEEDPCPLGPTWRILHLPGHSPGSCGFLHEPTGTLIAGDTLFEGSIGRIDFPTSDPEAMRGSLRRILALDDAIRVLPGHGGETTVGRERAGNPFVEGGEPRF
;
A
#
# COMPACT_ATOMS: atom_id res chain seq x y z
N MET A 1 -5.42 -12.51 18.83
CA MET A 1 -4.70 -11.31 18.33
C MET A 1 -5.74 -10.44 17.65
N PRO A 2 -5.82 -9.13 17.92
CA PRO A 2 -6.79 -8.25 17.30
C PRO A 2 -6.49 -8.06 15.80
N ILE A 3 -7.55 -8.02 15.00
CA ILE A 3 -7.50 -7.68 13.56
C ILE A 3 -7.70 -6.18 13.45
N ARG A 4 -6.81 -5.49 12.74
CA ARG A 4 -6.91 -4.05 12.50
C ARG A 4 -6.73 -3.73 11.02
N CYS A 5 -7.42 -2.70 10.54
CA CYS A 5 -7.26 -2.17 9.19
C CYS A 5 -7.20 -0.64 9.21
N HIS A 6 -6.86 -0.05 8.08
CA HIS A 6 -6.96 1.41 7.95
C HIS A 6 -8.41 1.86 8.04
N ALA A 7 -8.65 3.03 8.67
CA ALA A 7 -10.00 3.55 8.92
C ALA A 7 -10.85 3.68 7.65
N ALA A 8 -10.23 4.00 6.50
CA ALA A 8 -10.92 4.15 5.22
C ALA A 8 -11.55 2.83 4.68
N GLU A 9 -11.14 1.67 5.23
CA GLU A 9 -11.60 0.34 4.79
C GLU A 9 -12.30 -0.44 5.90
N ALA A 10 -12.71 0.22 6.96
CA ALA A 10 -13.33 -0.44 8.13
C ALA A 10 -14.56 -1.30 7.79
N ALA A 11 -15.34 -0.89 6.77
CA ALA A 11 -16.54 -1.59 6.32
C ALA A 11 -16.29 -2.70 5.28
N TRP A 12 -15.07 -2.81 4.73
CA TRP A 12 -14.82 -3.64 3.55
C TRP A 12 -14.99 -5.12 3.80
N ASN A 13 -14.63 -5.61 4.97
CA ASN A 13 -14.77 -7.03 5.32
C ASN A 13 -16.22 -7.51 5.27
N GLY A 14 -17.19 -6.64 5.55
CA GLY A 14 -18.61 -6.95 5.55
C GLY A 14 -19.31 -6.68 4.22
N ASP A 15 -18.67 -6.07 3.24
CA ASP A 15 -19.28 -5.65 1.98
C ASP A 15 -18.58 -6.28 0.75
N PRO A 16 -19.22 -7.28 0.09
CA PRO A 16 -18.68 -7.93 -1.09
C PRO A 16 -18.42 -7.01 -2.30
N MET A 17 -19.09 -5.88 -2.37
CA MET A 17 -18.85 -4.90 -3.45
C MET A 17 -17.56 -4.12 -3.18
N LEU A 18 -17.34 -3.73 -1.93
CA LEU A 18 -16.13 -2.99 -1.54
C LEU A 18 -14.89 -3.89 -1.53
N ASN A 19 -14.99 -5.11 -0.97
CA ASN A 19 -13.88 -6.06 -0.97
C ASN A 19 -13.69 -6.80 -2.32
N LEU A 20 -14.48 -6.45 -3.32
CA LEU A 20 -14.46 -6.92 -4.70
C LEU A 20 -14.81 -8.41 -4.89
N SER A 21 -15.14 -9.15 -3.86
CA SER A 21 -15.49 -10.57 -3.98
C SER A 21 -16.76 -10.82 -4.80
N ALA A 22 -17.67 -9.84 -4.86
CA ALA A 22 -18.85 -9.89 -5.72
C ALA A 22 -18.50 -10.05 -7.22
N PHE A 23 -17.36 -9.52 -7.66
CA PHE A 23 -16.88 -9.60 -9.04
C PHE A 23 -16.12 -10.90 -9.34
N LEU A 24 -15.76 -11.67 -8.33
CA LEU A 24 -15.05 -12.94 -8.46
C LEU A 24 -15.99 -14.17 -8.56
N GLY A 25 -17.32 -13.93 -8.64
CA GLY A 25 -18.33 -14.98 -8.73
C GLY A 25 -18.62 -15.71 -7.42
N ALA A 26 -17.99 -15.32 -6.33
CA ALA A 26 -18.20 -15.88 -5.00
C ALA A 26 -18.19 -14.76 -3.94
N PRO A 27 -19.30 -14.02 -3.79
CA PRO A 27 -19.40 -12.97 -2.77
C PRO A 27 -19.05 -13.51 -1.38
N ALA A 28 -18.11 -12.87 -0.72
CA ALA A 28 -17.62 -13.28 0.59
C ALA A 28 -17.63 -12.11 1.58
N THR A 29 -17.90 -12.43 2.83
CA THR A 29 -17.74 -11.51 3.96
C THR A 29 -16.80 -12.11 4.98
N ALA A 30 -16.08 -11.26 5.69
CA ALA A 30 -15.22 -11.66 6.80
C ALA A 30 -15.63 -10.92 8.07
N THR A 31 -15.10 -11.38 9.19
CA THR A 31 -15.30 -10.72 10.50
C THR A 31 -14.84 -9.26 10.40
N PRO A 32 -15.65 -8.32 10.90
CA PRO A 32 -15.22 -6.92 11.01
C PRO A 32 -13.90 -6.79 11.79
N PRO A 33 -13.08 -5.77 11.51
CA PRO A 33 -11.89 -5.52 12.29
C PRO A 33 -12.23 -5.17 13.75
N ASP A 34 -11.39 -5.59 14.69
CA ASP A 34 -11.50 -5.24 16.10
C ASP A 34 -11.20 -3.76 16.37
N GLY A 35 -10.54 -3.10 15.42
CA GLY A 35 -10.21 -1.69 15.49
C GLY A 35 -9.60 -1.18 14.20
N VAL A 36 -9.49 0.14 14.11
CA VAL A 36 -8.91 0.83 12.95
C VAL A 36 -7.66 1.58 13.36
N PHE A 37 -6.87 1.98 12.36
CA PHE A 37 -5.74 2.89 12.51
C PHE A 37 -5.67 3.87 11.34
N GLY A 38 -4.95 4.96 11.55
CA GLY A 38 -4.51 5.93 10.53
C GLY A 38 -3.00 6.13 10.60
N GLU A 39 -2.48 7.01 9.78
CA GLU A 39 -1.03 7.27 9.69
C GLU A 39 -0.41 7.80 10.99
N GLU A 40 -1.17 8.61 11.74
CA GLU A 40 -0.71 9.24 12.99
C GLU A 40 -0.82 8.32 14.23
N ASP A 41 -1.40 7.14 14.05
CA ASP A 41 -1.56 6.20 15.16
C ASP A 41 -0.27 5.40 15.43
N PRO A 42 -0.11 4.86 16.65
CA PRO A 42 0.96 3.93 16.94
C PRO A 42 0.91 2.72 16.02
N CYS A 43 2.05 2.41 15.36
CA CYS A 43 2.10 1.30 14.42
C CYS A 43 1.84 -0.05 15.12
N PRO A 44 0.95 -0.87 14.58
CA PRO A 44 0.66 -2.21 15.15
C PRO A 44 1.87 -3.15 15.17
N LEU A 45 2.89 -2.90 14.35
CA LEU A 45 4.13 -3.68 14.28
C LEU A 45 5.15 -3.29 15.35
N GLY A 46 4.89 -2.23 16.12
CA GLY A 46 5.75 -1.79 17.20
C GLY A 46 6.28 -0.36 17.02
N PRO A 47 6.95 0.18 18.05
CA PRO A 47 7.31 1.59 18.12
C PRO A 47 8.43 2.02 17.15
N THR A 48 9.15 1.08 16.56
CA THR A 48 10.21 1.35 15.57
C THR A 48 9.69 1.38 14.14
N TRP A 49 8.41 1.10 13.94
CA TRP A 49 7.73 1.13 12.65
C TRP A 49 6.88 2.39 12.52
N ARG A 50 6.84 2.95 11.32
CA ARG A 50 5.91 4.03 10.97
C ARG A 50 4.88 3.53 9.96
N ILE A 51 3.66 4.00 10.10
CA ILE A 51 2.61 3.83 9.09
C ILE A 51 2.79 4.90 8.03
N LEU A 52 2.74 4.53 6.77
CA LEU A 52 2.62 5.45 5.64
C LEU A 52 1.27 5.18 4.99
N HIS A 53 0.37 6.15 4.97
CA HIS A 53 -0.87 6.04 4.21
C HIS A 53 -0.55 6.23 2.73
N LEU A 54 -0.78 5.20 1.93
CA LEU A 54 -0.39 5.10 0.52
C LEU A 54 -1.60 4.75 -0.35
N PRO A 55 -2.65 5.62 -0.37
CA PRO A 55 -3.86 5.33 -1.12
C PRO A 55 -3.61 5.31 -2.63
N GLY A 56 -4.50 4.64 -3.36
CA GLY A 56 -4.48 4.58 -4.82
C GLY A 56 -4.88 3.22 -5.37
N HIS A 57 -4.24 2.14 -4.95
CA HIS A 57 -4.73 0.78 -5.22
C HIS A 57 -6.08 0.57 -4.50
N SER A 58 -6.12 0.94 -3.25
CA SER A 58 -7.33 1.07 -2.45
C SER A 58 -7.24 2.31 -1.55
N PRO A 59 -8.36 2.83 -1.00
CA PRO A 59 -8.35 4.06 -0.20
C PRO A 59 -7.62 3.91 1.14
N GLY A 60 -7.53 2.71 1.69
CA GLY A 60 -6.83 2.41 2.95
C GLY A 60 -5.49 1.74 2.78
N SER A 61 -4.94 1.66 1.56
CA SER A 61 -3.59 1.10 1.33
C SER A 61 -2.56 1.77 2.22
N CYS A 62 -1.73 0.96 2.89
CA CYS A 62 -0.70 1.42 3.80
C CYS A 62 0.64 0.72 3.52
N GLY A 63 1.72 1.44 3.76
CA GLY A 63 3.05 0.88 3.93
C GLY A 63 3.49 0.95 5.39
N PHE A 64 4.41 0.06 5.76
CA PHE A 64 5.03 0.04 7.10
C PHE A 64 6.54 0.18 6.94
N LEU A 65 7.07 1.31 7.39
CA LEU A 65 8.49 1.63 7.29
C LEU A 65 9.20 1.37 8.60
N HIS A 66 10.22 0.53 8.57
CA HIS A 66 11.18 0.30 9.66
C HIS A 66 12.50 0.99 9.32
N GLU A 67 12.67 2.20 9.81
CA GLU A 67 13.85 3.03 9.52
C GLU A 67 15.17 2.37 9.98
N PRO A 68 15.25 1.74 11.19
CA PRO A 68 16.50 1.12 11.64
C PRO A 68 17.08 0.06 10.71
N THR A 69 16.23 -0.67 9.97
CA THR A 69 16.68 -1.69 9.01
C THR A 69 16.57 -1.26 7.56
N GLY A 70 16.06 -0.05 7.29
CA GLY A 70 15.82 0.41 5.93
C GLY A 70 14.83 -0.49 5.19
N THR A 71 13.71 -0.86 5.80
CA THR A 71 12.74 -1.80 5.23
C THR A 71 11.35 -1.18 5.14
N LEU A 72 10.75 -1.21 3.96
CA LEU A 72 9.38 -0.80 3.70
C LEU A 72 8.55 -2.01 3.25
N ILE A 73 7.52 -2.38 4.02
CA ILE A 73 6.45 -3.27 3.55
C ILE A 73 5.46 -2.38 2.80
N ALA A 74 5.40 -2.51 1.49
CA ALA A 74 4.72 -1.53 0.62
C ALA A 74 3.28 -1.93 0.24
N GLY A 75 2.83 -3.16 0.59
CA GLY A 75 1.55 -3.68 0.09
C GLY A 75 1.48 -3.59 -1.43
N ASP A 76 0.33 -3.20 -1.95
CA ASP A 76 0.08 -3.11 -3.39
C ASP A 76 0.27 -1.67 -3.92
N THR A 77 1.35 -1.00 -3.52
CA THR A 77 1.68 0.34 -4.03
C THR A 77 2.84 0.29 -5.03
N LEU A 78 4.02 -0.20 -4.64
CA LEU A 78 5.21 -0.26 -5.49
C LEU A 78 5.71 -1.69 -5.59
N PHE A 79 5.91 -2.20 -6.81
CA PHE A 79 6.43 -3.53 -7.12
C PHE A 79 7.77 -3.45 -7.85
N GLU A 80 8.49 -4.55 -7.91
CA GLU A 80 9.65 -4.70 -8.80
C GLU A 80 9.22 -4.49 -10.25
N GLY A 81 9.62 -3.36 -10.86
CA GLY A 81 9.31 -3.01 -12.24
C GLY A 81 7.82 -2.72 -12.53
N SER A 82 6.99 -2.49 -11.51
CA SER A 82 5.56 -2.25 -11.67
C SER A 82 4.98 -1.47 -10.50
N ILE A 83 3.65 -1.27 -10.53
CA ILE A 83 2.84 -0.67 -9.46
C ILE A 83 1.57 -1.48 -9.23
N GLY A 84 0.90 -1.26 -8.11
CA GLY A 84 -0.43 -1.81 -7.86
C GLY A 84 -1.45 -1.35 -8.88
N ARG A 85 -2.46 -2.17 -9.14
CA ARG A 85 -3.56 -1.85 -10.07
C ARG A 85 -4.32 -0.61 -9.60
N ILE A 86 -4.72 0.19 -10.58
CA ILE A 86 -5.46 1.46 -10.39
C ILE A 86 -6.76 1.49 -11.19
N ASP A 87 -7.23 0.34 -11.66
CA ASP A 87 -8.40 0.17 -12.50
C ASP A 87 -9.61 -0.48 -11.79
N PHE A 88 -9.51 -0.71 -10.49
CA PHE A 88 -10.67 -1.13 -9.69
C PHE A 88 -11.62 0.06 -9.43
N PRO A 89 -12.93 -0.20 -9.21
CA PRO A 89 -13.89 0.86 -8.88
C PRO A 89 -13.52 1.71 -7.66
N THR A 90 -12.73 1.14 -6.75
CA THR A 90 -12.29 1.78 -5.51
C THR A 90 -10.87 2.36 -5.59
N SER A 91 -10.20 2.21 -6.75
CA SER A 91 -8.86 2.74 -6.97
C SER A 91 -8.90 4.22 -7.37
N ASP A 92 -7.79 4.92 -7.10
CA ASP A 92 -7.59 6.32 -7.45
C ASP A 92 -6.18 6.52 -8.04
N PRO A 93 -6.06 6.72 -9.37
CA PRO A 93 -4.76 6.94 -10.01
C PRO A 93 -4.01 8.18 -9.51
N GLU A 94 -4.71 9.26 -9.15
CA GLU A 94 -4.04 10.47 -8.66
C GLU A 94 -3.51 10.27 -7.23
N ALA A 95 -4.30 9.60 -6.38
CA ALA A 95 -3.81 9.20 -5.07
C ALA A 95 -2.59 8.27 -5.18
N MET A 96 -2.59 7.32 -6.15
CA MET A 96 -1.43 6.44 -6.41
C MET A 96 -0.19 7.25 -6.80
N ARG A 97 -0.32 8.28 -7.64
CA ARG A 97 0.81 9.17 -7.96
C ARG A 97 1.37 9.82 -6.70
N GLY A 98 0.50 10.33 -5.83
CA GLY A 98 0.91 10.90 -4.54
C GLY A 98 1.65 9.91 -3.66
N SER A 99 1.14 8.69 -3.55
CA SER A 99 1.74 7.60 -2.77
C SER A 99 3.12 7.19 -3.30
N LEU A 100 3.24 7.05 -4.62
CA LEU A 100 4.53 6.74 -5.25
C LEU A 100 5.57 7.85 -5.04
N ARG A 101 5.18 9.15 -5.15
CA ARG A 101 6.09 10.26 -4.83
C ARG A 101 6.61 10.15 -3.40
N ARG A 102 5.76 9.79 -2.45
CA ARG A 102 6.17 9.61 -1.04
C ARG A 102 7.20 8.49 -0.88
N ILE A 103 6.99 7.34 -1.54
CA ILE A 103 7.95 6.24 -1.49
C ILE A 103 9.25 6.62 -2.21
N LEU A 104 9.16 7.20 -3.40
CA LEU A 104 10.33 7.60 -4.20
C LEU A 104 11.14 8.74 -3.57
N ALA A 105 10.61 9.46 -2.60
CA ALA A 105 11.34 10.45 -1.81
C ALA A 105 12.16 9.84 -0.66
N LEU A 106 11.99 8.55 -0.35
CA LEU A 106 12.79 7.84 0.64
C LEU A 106 14.21 7.59 0.13
N ASP A 107 15.11 7.16 1.02
CA ASP A 107 16.49 6.82 0.68
C ASP A 107 16.53 5.64 -0.33
N ASP A 108 17.47 5.71 -1.28
CA ASP A 108 17.65 4.70 -2.33
C ASP A 108 17.91 3.28 -1.80
N ALA A 109 18.54 3.18 -0.63
CA ALA A 109 18.88 1.91 0.00
C ALA A 109 17.69 1.23 0.69
N ILE A 110 16.53 1.90 0.84
CA ILE A 110 15.34 1.30 1.44
C ILE A 110 14.90 0.08 0.62
N ARG A 111 14.88 -1.07 1.28
CA ARG A 111 14.33 -2.32 0.74
C ARG A 111 12.82 -2.24 0.72
N VAL A 112 12.23 -2.58 -0.41
CA VAL A 112 10.77 -2.62 -0.61
C VAL A 112 10.32 -4.07 -0.67
N LEU A 113 9.44 -4.44 0.25
CA LEU A 113 8.76 -5.73 0.31
C LEU A 113 7.32 -5.54 -0.18
N PRO A 114 7.02 -5.86 -1.44
CA PRO A 114 5.70 -5.64 -2.02
C PRO A 114 4.71 -6.75 -1.66
N GLY A 115 3.42 -6.52 -1.96
CA GLY A 115 2.37 -7.54 -1.85
C GLY A 115 2.49 -8.64 -2.90
N HIS A 116 3.11 -8.34 -4.04
CA HIS A 116 3.31 -9.26 -5.17
C HIS A 116 4.71 -9.11 -5.77
N GLY A 117 5.25 -10.20 -6.32
CA GLY A 117 6.56 -10.22 -6.98
C GLY A 117 7.73 -10.31 -6.00
N GLY A 118 8.91 -9.95 -6.50
CA GLY A 118 10.16 -9.96 -5.73
C GLY A 118 10.38 -8.69 -4.93
N GLU A 119 11.32 -8.76 -3.98
CA GLU A 119 11.79 -7.56 -3.28
C GLU A 119 12.61 -6.66 -4.23
N THR A 120 12.56 -5.35 -3.97
CA THR A 120 13.32 -4.35 -4.72
C THR A 120 13.86 -3.28 -3.78
N THR A 121 14.38 -2.18 -4.32
CA THR A 121 14.77 -1.00 -3.56
C THR A 121 14.18 0.26 -4.16
N VAL A 122 14.03 1.30 -3.32
CA VAL A 122 13.54 2.61 -3.78
C VAL A 122 14.41 3.15 -4.92
N GLY A 123 15.73 3.07 -4.80
CA GLY A 123 16.64 3.55 -5.84
C GLY A 123 16.52 2.79 -7.15
N ARG A 124 16.34 1.46 -7.10
CA ARG A 124 16.14 0.66 -8.31
C ARG A 124 14.86 1.06 -9.05
N GLU A 125 13.77 1.23 -8.33
CA GLU A 125 12.48 1.60 -8.92
C GLU A 125 12.48 3.06 -9.40
N ARG A 126 13.13 3.97 -8.69
CA ARG A 126 13.32 5.36 -9.15
C ARG A 126 14.05 5.43 -10.50
N ALA A 127 15.03 4.55 -10.71
CA ALA A 127 15.87 4.56 -11.90
C ALA A 127 15.27 3.78 -13.09
N GLY A 128 14.49 2.72 -12.84
CA GLY A 128 14.15 1.75 -13.88
C GLY A 128 12.69 1.27 -13.93
N ASN A 129 11.82 1.72 -13.04
CA ASN A 129 10.42 1.32 -13.08
C ASN A 129 9.71 1.97 -14.28
N PRO A 130 9.02 1.20 -15.16
CA PRO A 130 8.31 1.72 -16.32
C PRO A 130 7.23 2.77 -16.03
N PHE A 131 6.71 2.79 -14.79
CA PHE A 131 5.72 3.77 -14.33
C PHE A 131 6.35 5.01 -13.69
N VAL A 132 7.68 5.12 -13.74
CA VAL A 132 8.45 6.23 -13.17
C VAL A 132 9.41 6.78 -14.23
N GLU A 133 9.40 8.08 -14.44
CA GLU A 133 10.33 8.75 -15.35
C GLU A 133 10.94 9.97 -14.66
N GLY A 134 12.27 10.06 -14.64
CA GLY A 134 12.96 11.14 -13.95
C GLY A 134 12.71 11.22 -12.44
N GLY A 135 12.32 10.10 -11.81
CA GLY A 135 11.96 10.02 -10.39
C GLY A 135 10.51 10.43 -10.10
N GLU A 136 9.69 10.68 -11.11
CA GLU A 136 8.28 11.06 -10.98
C GLU A 136 7.36 9.99 -11.57
N PRO A 137 6.20 9.69 -10.93
CA PRO A 137 5.21 8.75 -11.47
C PRO A 137 4.63 9.21 -12.80
N ARG A 138 4.57 8.29 -13.75
CA ARG A 138 4.08 8.52 -15.12
C ARG A 138 3.10 7.43 -15.56
N PHE A 139 1.80 7.72 -15.55
CA PHE A 139 0.70 6.89 -16.08
C PHE A 139 -0.61 7.68 -16.07
#